data_2a966db738dd2826e79b0ac3bcc1f1a8
#
_entry.id   2a966db738dd2826e79b0ac3bcc1f1a8
#
_cell.length_a   1.000
_cell.length_b   1.000
_cell.length_c   1.000
_cell.angle_alpha   90.00
_cell.angle_beta   90.00
_cell.angle_gamma   90.00
#
_symmetry.space_group_name_H-M   'P 1'
#
loop_
_entity.id
_entity.type
_entity.pdbx_description
1 polymer ?
#
loop_
_entity_poly.entity_id
_entity_poly.type
_entity_poly.pdbx_seq_one_letter_code
_entity_poly.pdbx_strand_id
1 'polypeptide(L)'
;MNRIAATYVYPLDGHAPIRNGFVEYRPDGTVTAVGTSPDIAAEPCFFDGAVVPGFVNTHCHAELSYMRGLFRRGTGMAGFIDQINALRDTCSREERIASIRHWMDVMWHRGVTAMADISNGPDSFAVKQASPMYTRTFLEVFGTEPEDCADIIASVRSLECEAWSFGLDAAPTPHACYTMSPELLSAASAEGLRSGFLSYHSEETPQEEEMLRSGSGPMWENRRAAGMSVPPVTGASSLRYFLDRLQAVHPFPVEENVLLDAALRKKPKEDFME
;
A
#
# COMPACT_ATOMS: atom_id res chain seq x y z
N MET A 1 -34.89 2.13 5.64
CA MET A 1 -34.10 2.46 4.45
C MET A 1 -33.68 3.90 4.60
N ASN A 2 -32.43 4.21 4.47
CA ASN A 2 -31.92 5.58 4.53
C ASN A 2 -31.75 6.14 3.13
N ARG A 3 -31.83 7.46 2.99
CA ARG A 3 -31.65 8.14 1.69
C ARG A 3 -30.93 9.45 1.91
N ILE A 4 -29.93 9.72 1.09
CA ILE A 4 -29.24 10.99 0.98
C ILE A 4 -29.38 11.50 -0.45
N ALA A 5 -29.66 12.79 -0.61
CA ALA A 5 -29.74 13.44 -1.89
C ALA A 5 -28.72 14.58 -2.00
N ALA A 6 -28.25 14.86 -3.20
CA ALA A 6 -27.27 15.90 -3.44
C ALA A 6 -27.46 16.57 -4.80
N THR A 7 -26.88 17.76 -4.96
CA THR A 7 -26.83 18.46 -6.25
C THR A 7 -26.24 17.57 -7.33
N TYR A 8 -25.23 16.77 -6.98
CA TYR A 8 -24.65 15.75 -7.86
C TYR A 8 -24.37 14.44 -7.11
N VAL A 9 -24.62 13.30 -7.76
CA VAL A 9 -24.17 11.98 -7.33
C VAL A 9 -23.26 11.41 -8.41
N TYR A 10 -22.08 10.95 -8.01
CA TYR A 10 -21.07 10.32 -8.87
C TYR A 10 -21.02 8.82 -8.57
N PRO A 11 -21.72 7.95 -9.31
CA PRO A 11 -21.71 6.51 -9.04
C PRO A 11 -20.34 5.86 -9.35
N LEU A 12 -19.54 6.49 -10.20
CA LEU A 12 -18.22 6.00 -10.69
C LEU A 12 -18.31 4.65 -11.43
N ASP A 13 -19.42 4.42 -12.09
CA ASP A 13 -19.72 3.20 -12.88
C ASP A 13 -19.51 3.39 -14.39
N GLY A 14 -18.82 4.45 -14.79
CA GLY A 14 -18.59 4.84 -16.18
C GLY A 14 -19.64 5.76 -16.76
N HIS A 15 -20.74 6.04 -16.05
CA HIS A 15 -21.77 6.98 -16.48
C HIS A 15 -21.50 8.41 -15.99
N ALA A 16 -22.18 9.37 -16.63
CA ALA A 16 -22.13 10.77 -16.22
C ALA A 16 -22.69 10.97 -14.81
N PRO A 17 -22.23 12.01 -14.07
CA PRO A 17 -22.79 12.35 -12.78
C PRO A 17 -24.30 12.62 -12.85
N ILE A 18 -25.04 12.14 -11.87
CA ILE A 18 -26.50 12.32 -11.76
C ILE A 18 -26.76 13.66 -11.08
N ARG A 19 -27.32 14.61 -11.82
CA ARG A 19 -27.80 15.90 -11.26
C ARG A 19 -29.07 15.70 -10.46
N ASN A 20 -29.18 16.39 -9.32
CA ASN A 20 -30.27 16.21 -8.36
C ASN A 20 -30.43 14.72 -8.00
N GLY A 21 -29.31 14.09 -7.69
CA GLY A 21 -29.24 12.66 -7.47
C GLY A 21 -29.54 12.26 -6.03
N PHE A 22 -29.90 11.01 -5.86
CA PHE A 22 -30.01 10.37 -4.54
C PHE A 22 -29.28 9.04 -4.49
N VAL A 23 -28.93 8.64 -3.26
CA VAL A 23 -28.44 7.30 -2.91
C VAL A 23 -29.34 6.76 -1.80
N GLU A 24 -29.93 5.58 -2.01
CA GLU A 24 -30.63 4.82 -0.98
C GLU A 24 -29.74 3.71 -0.44
N TYR A 25 -29.77 3.50 0.89
CA TYR A 25 -28.97 2.47 1.52
C TYR A 25 -29.66 1.89 2.75
N ARG A 26 -29.27 0.66 3.09
CA ARG A 26 -29.72 -0.04 4.30
C ARG A 26 -28.92 0.45 5.52
N PRO A 27 -29.40 0.14 6.75
CA PRO A 27 -28.62 0.44 7.98
C PRO A 27 -27.23 -0.17 8.02
N ASP A 28 -27.01 -1.27 7.31
CA ASP A 28 -25.69 -1.93 7.17
C ASP A 28 -24.77 -1.24 6.15
N GLY A 29 -25.20 -0.13 5.54
CA GLY A 29 -24.46 0.62 4.53
C GLY A 29 -24.62 0.13 3.10
N THR A 30 -25.34 -0.98 2.86
CA THR A 30 -25.55 -1.51 1.50
C THR A 30 -26.36 -0.54 0.66
N VAL A 31 -25.79 -0.04 -0.44
CA VAL A 31 -26.50 0.78 -1.44
C VAL A 31 -27.55 -0.06 -2.16
N THR A 32 -28.78 0.41 -2.19
CA THR A 32 -29.93 -0.30 -2.79
C THR A 32 -30.46 0.38 -4.04
N ALA A 33 -30.29 1.69 -4.15
CA ALA A 33 -30.67 2.44 -5.35
C ALA A 33 -29.83 3.73 -5.49
N VAL A 34 -29.60 4.12 -6.73
CA VAL A 34 -29.03 5.41 -7.10
C VAL A 34 -29.89 5.95 -8.25
N GLY A 35 -30.26 7.23 -8.21
CA GLY A 35 -31.12 7.80 -9.24
C GLY A 35 -31.30 9.31 -9.12
N THR A 36 -32.21 9.86 -9.92
CA THR A 36 -32.56 11.28 -9.89
C THR A 36 -33.76 11.49 -8.98
N SER A 37 -33.69 12.47 -8.08
CA SER A 37 -34.86 12.92 -7.31
C SER A 37 -35.68 13.89 -8.14
N PRO A 38 -37.00 13.66 -8.27
CA PRO A 38 -37.90 14.57 -9.03
C PRO A 38 -38.09 15.90 -8.30
N ASP A 39 -38.00 15.91 -6.97
CA ASP A 39 -38.10 17.11 -6.14
C ASP A 39 -36.98 17.10 -5.07
N ILE A 40 -35.84 17.64 -5.46
CA ILE A 40 -34.67 17.68 -4.61
C ILE A 40 -34.89 18.54 -3.36
N ALA A 41 -35.77 19.54 -3.41
CA ALA A 41 -36.07 20.43 -2.30
C ALA A 41 -36.90 19.74 -1.20
N ALA A 42 -37.62 18.70 -1.55
CA ALA A 42 -38.42 17.88 -0.62
C ALA A 42 -37.62 16.74 0.03
N GLU A 43 -36.38 16.51 -0.38
CA GLU A 43 -35.55 15.44 0.19
C GLU A 43 -35.17 15.74 1.64
N PRO A 44 -35.45 14.82 2.58
CA PRO A 44 -35.25 15.08 4.01
C PRO A 44 -33.78 15.19 4.41
N CYS A 45 -32.89 14.60 3.61
CA CYS A 45 -31.43 14.66 3.78
C CYS A 45 -30.80 15.13 2.47
N PHE A 46 -30.89 16.43 2.20
CA PHE A 46 -30.26 17.06 1.04
C PHE A 46 -28.92 17.70 1.41
N PHE A 47 -27.93 17.49 0.55
CA PHE A 47 -26.62 18.09 0.62
C PHE A 47 -26.33 18.90 -0.65
N ASP A 48 -26.11 20.21 -0.51
CA ASP A 48 -25.74 21.06 -1.65
C ASP A 48 -24.23 20.86 -1.96
N GLY A 49 -23.99 19.88 -2.82
CA GLY A 49 -22.65 19.46 -3.20
C GLY A 49 -22.67 18.17 -3.98
N ALA A 50 -21.63 17.36 -3.81
CA ALA A 50 -21.48 16.08 -4.49
C ALA A 50 -21.38 14.92 -3.49
N VAL A 51 -22.14 13.85 -3.76
CA VAL A 51 -21.97 12.56 -3.12
C VAL A 51 -21.10 11.69 -4.04
N VAL A 52 -20.04 11.14 -3.48
CA VAL A 52 -19.09 10.24 -4.17
C VAL A 52 -18.88 9.00 -3.30
N PRO A 53 -18.46 7.85 -3.86
CA PRO A 53 -17.96 6.73 -3.07
C PRO A 53 -16.80 7.17 -2.17
N GLY A 54 -16.61 6.48 -1.05
CA GLY A 54 -15.47 6.71 -0.19
C GLY A 54 -14.15 6.48 -0.92
N PHE A 55 -13.13 7.26 -0.57
CA PHE A 55 -11.81 7.14 -1.19
C PHE A 55 -11.11 5.86 -0.74
N VAL A 56 -10.28 5.32 -1.64
CA VAL A 56 -9.39 4.20 -1.35
C VAL A 56 -7.96 4.69 -1.35
N ASN A 57 -7.25 4.55 -0.23
CA ASN A 57 -5.82 4.74 -0.18
C ASN A 57 -5.14 3.42 -0.58
N THR A 58 -4.63 3.34 -1.80
CA THR A 58 -4.11 2.11 -2.38
C THR A 58 -2.69 1.76 -1.95
N HIS A 59 -2.00 2.65 -1.22
CA HIS A 59 -0.67 2.40 -0.68
C HIS A 59 -0.40 3.29 0.53
N CYS A 60 -0.09 2.67 1.67
CA CYS A 60 0.18 3.36 2.92
C CYS A 60 1.15 2.53 3.78
N HIS A 61 1.98 3.21 4.56
CA HIS A 61 2.78 2.65 5.64
C HIS A 61 2.34 3.30 6.95
N ALA A 62 1.19 2.89 7.49
CA ALA A 62 0.62 3.49 8.69
C ALA A 62 1.57 3.40 9.90
N GLU A 63 2.36 2.32 9.98
CA GLU A 63 3.34 2.12 11.04
C GLU A 63 4.47 3.17 11.07
N LEU A 64 4.74 3.84 9.94
CA LEU A 64 5.76 4.90 9.83
C LEU A 64 5.20 6.30 10.10
N SER A 65 3.94 6.42 10.43
CA SER A 65 3.26 7.72 10.62
C SER A 65 3.90 8.61 11.71
N TYR A 66 4.55 8.03 12.71
CA TYR A 66 5.29 8.77 13.74
C TYR A 66 6.52 9.52 13.20
N MET A 67 7.05 9.09 12.04
CA MET A 67 8.19 9.74 11.39
C MET A 67 7.81 10.97 10.57
N ARG A 68 6.54 11.34 10.54
CA ARG A 68 6.07 12.49 9.76
C ARG A 68 6.82 13.77 10.12
N GLY A 69 7.39 14.39 9.08
CA GLY A 69 8.13 15.66 9.22
C GLY A 69 9.57 15.52 9.71
N LEU A 70 10.05 14.31 9.98
CA LEU A 70 11.42 14.07 10.46
C LEU A 70 12.44 13.88 9.33
N PHE A 71 11.97 13.57 8.11
CA PHE A 71 12.87 13.31 6.98
C PHE A 71 13.40 14.60 6.35
N ARG A 72 14.69 14.62 6.07
CA ARG A 72 15.32 15.61 5.19
C ARG A 72 15.02 15.25 3.73
N ARG A 73 14.58 16.23 2.96
CA ARG A 73 14.26 16.07 1.53
C ARG A 73 15.53 16.08 0.67
N GLY A 74 15.43 15.49 -0.53
CA GLY A 74 16.49 15.56 -1.54
C GLY A 74 17.69 14.66 -1.28
N THR A 75 17.56 13.63 -0.41
CA THR A 75 18.65 12.72 -0.05
C THR A 75 18.78 11.50 -0.99
N GLY A 76 17.87 11.34 -1.94
CA GLY A 76 17.77 10.11 -2.75
C GLY A 76 17.32 8.91 -1.94
N MET A 77 17.16 7.75 -2.61
CA MET A 77 16.68 6.53 -1.95
C MET A 77 17.67 6.02 -0.89
N ALA A 78 18.96 5.99 -1.18
CA ALA A 78 19.96 5.55 -0.21
C ALA A 78 19.90 6.38 1.07
N GLY A 79 19.89 7.72 0.97
CA GLY A 79 19.79 8.59 2.14
C GLY A 79 18.41 8.58 2.81
N PHE A 80 17.34 8.20 2.12
CA PHE A 80 16.04 7.97 2.73
C PHE A 80 16.03 6.70 3.59
N ILE A 81 16.62 5.60 3.09
CA ILE A 81 16.77 4.34 3.84
C ILE A 81 17.61 4.56 5.10
N ASP A 82 18.72 5.30 4.98
CA ASP A 82 19.56 5.65 6.14
C ASP A 82 18.78 6.39 7.22
N GLN A 83 17.91 7.33 6.82
CA GLN A 83 17.05 8.08 7.75
C GLN A 83 16.00 7.18 8.41
N ILE A 84 15.34 6.27 7.66
CA ILE A 84 14.43 5.29 8.24
C ILE A 84 15.14 4.47 9.30
N ASN A 85 16.31 3.91 8.99
CA ASN A 85 17.08 3.09 9.92
C ASN A 85 17.47 3.86 11.18
N ALA A 86 17.88 5.13 11.04
CA ALA A 86 18.24 5.99 12.17
C ALA A 86 17.04 6.40 13.05
N LEU A 87 15.82 6.46 12.48
CA LEU A 87 14.64 6.94 13.18
C LEU A 87 13.73 5.81 13.70
N ARG A 88 13.91 4.58 13.25
CA ARG A 88 13.01 3.44 13.51
C ARG A 88 12.78 3.20 15.00
N ASP A 89 13.78 3.36 15.83
CA ASP A 89 13.74 3.06 17.27
C ASP A 89 13.78 4.33 18.15
N THR A 90 13.40 5.49 17.61
CA THR A 90 13.49 6.77 18.33
C THR A 90 12.27 7.10 19.17
N CYS A 91 11.20 6.29 19.11
CA CYS A 91 9.99 6.47 19.94
C CYS A 91 9.52 5.14 20.52
N SER A 92 8.73 5.22 21.60
CA SER A 92 8.15 4.04 22.24
C SER A 92 7.10 3.37 21.35
N ARG A 93 6.79 2.11 21.66
CA ARG A 93 5.72 1.38 20.97
C ARG A 93 4.36 2.06 21.15
N GLU A 94 4.10 2.61 22.32
CA GLU A 94 2.88 3.34 22.64
C GLU A 94 2.72 4.60 21.79
N GLU A 95 3.81 5.35 21.57
CA GLU A 95 3.81 6.53 20.70
C GLU A 95 3.57 6.16 19.24
N ARG A 96 4.16 5.05 18.75
CA ARG A 96 3.90 4.54 17.40
C ARG A 96 2.43 4.19 17.22
N ILE A 97 1.85 3.41 18.15
CA ILE A 97 0.42 3.01 18.11
C ILE A 97 -0.49 4.25 18.17
N ALA A 98 -0.18 5.22 19.02
CA ALA A 98 -0.95 6.46 19.11
C ALA A 98 -0.89 7.26 17.77
N SER A 99 0.26 7.31 17.14
CA SER A 99 0.42 7.95 15.82
C SER A 99 -0.37 7.23 14.73
N ILE A 100 -0.30 5.90 14.67
CA ILE A 100 -1.10 5.08 13.73
C ILE A 100 -2.58 5.41 13.90
N ARG A 101 -3.11 5.35 15.12
CA ARG A 101 -4.51 5.67 15.42
C ARG A 101 -4.88 7.06 14.94
N HIS A 102 -4.10 8.06 15.30
CA HIS A 102 -4.34 9.46 14.91
C HIS A 102 -4.45 9.62 13.39
N TRP A 103 -3.49 9.05 12.64
CA TRP A 103 -3.48 9.25 11.18
C TRP A 103 -4.52 8.40 10.46
N MET A 104 -4.89 7.23 10.97
CA MET A 104 -6.04 6.48 10.47
C MET A 104 -7.35 7.24 10.71
N ASP A 105 -7.54 7.85 11.88
CA ASP A 105 -8.70 8.69 12.16
C ASP A 105 -8.77 9.92 11.25
N VAL A 106 -7.63 10.56 10.98
CA VAL A 106 -7.55 11.69 10.03
C VAL A 106 -7.94 11.24 8.62
N MET A 107 -7.47 10.09 8.15
CA MET A 107 -7.85 9.55 6.84
C MET A 107 -9.36 9.27 6.78
N TRP A 108 -9.92 8.62 7.80
CA TRP A 108 -11.36 8.34 7.88
C TRP A 108 -12.19 9.62 7.80
N HIS A 109 -11.87 10.63 8.62
CA HIS A 109 -12.56 11.91 8.61
C HIS A 109 -12.40 12.72 7.32
N ARG A 110 -11.45 12.35 6.48
CA ARG A 110 -11.27 12.92 5.14
C ARG A 110 -11.90 12.07 4.03
N GLY A 111 -12.71 11.06 4.39
CA GLY A 111 -13.47 10.25 3.46
C GLY A 111 -12.73 9.03 2.90
N VAL A 112 -11.57 8.65 3.44
CA VAL A 112 -10.92 7.38 3.09
C VAL A 112 -11.64 6.26 3.82
N THR A 113 -12.26 5.35 3.07
CA THR A 113 -13.05 4.24 3.61
C THR A 113 -12.36 2.88 3.50
N ALA A 114 -11.34 2.80 2.66
CA ALA A 114 -10.51 1.61 2.52
C ALA A 114 -9.03 1.98 2.33
N MET A 115 -8.15 1.11 2.79
CA MET A 115 -6.71 1.31 2.73
C MET A 115 -5.97 0.01 2.46
N ALA A 116 -4.99 0.06 1.57
CA ALA A 116 -3.96 -0.96 1.42
C ALA A 116 -2.73 -0.52 2.23
N ASP A 117 -2.47 -1.20 3.35
CA ASP A 117 -1.42 -0.82 4.29
C ASP A 117 -0.29 -1.84 4.31
N ILE A 118 0.92 -1.35 4.17
CA ILE A 118 2.14 -2.13 4.26
C ILE A 118 2.58 -2.15 5.73
N SER A 119 2.77 -3.34 6.31
CA SER A 119 3.13 -3.51 7.72
C SER A 119 4.29 -4.49 7.88
N ASN A 120 5.27 -4.11 8.70
CA ASN A 120 6.39 -4.97 9.07
C ASN A 120 6.23 -5.62 10.45
N GLY A 121 5.17 -5.26 11.18
CA GLY A 121 4.92 -5.76 12.53
C GLY A 121 3.46 -5.58 12.98
N PRO A 122 3.14 -5.97 14.23
CA PRO A 122 1.76 -6.03 14.73
C PRO A 122 1.24 -4.71 15.31
N ASP A 123 2.02 -3.63 15.34
CA ASP A 123 1.65 -2.39 16.05
C ASP A 123 0.34 -1.75 15.54
N SER A 124 0.00 -1.97 14.26
CA SER A 124 -1.23 -1.45 13.65
C SER A 124 -2.47 -2.34 13.86
N PHE A 125 -2.33 -3.60 14.28
CA PHE A 125 -3.41 -4.59 14.22
C PHE A 125 -4.62 -4.23 15.08
N ALA A 126 -4.41 -3.91 16.36
CA ALA A 126 -5.49 -3.50 17.24
C ALA A 126 -6.16 -2.18 16.80
N VAL A 127 -5.41 -1.27 16.18
CA VAL A 127 -5.95 -0.02 15.66
C VAL A 127 -6.82 -0.29 14.44
N LYS A 128 -6.37 -1.13 13.51
CA LYS A 128 -7.13 -1.55 12.33
C LYS A 128 -8.41 -2.28 12.71
N GLN A 129 -8.36 -3.22 13.67
CA GLN A 129 -9.54 -3.93 14.18
C GLN A 129 -10.60 -2.98 14.71
N ALA A 130 -10.20 -1.91 15.40
CA ALA A 130 -11.10 -0.92 15.97
C ALA A 130 -11.57 0.14 14.98
N SER A 131 -10.99 0.22 13.79
CA SER A 131 -11.29 1.22 12.77
C SER A 131 -12.53 0.84 11.96
N PRO A 132 -13.40 1.79 11.58
CA PRO A 132 -14.47 1.54 10.62
C PRO A 132 -13.96 1.41 9.18
N MET A 133 -12.71 1.76 8.91
CA MET A 133 -12.08 1.71 7.61
C MET A 133 -11.67 0.27 7.27
N TYR A 134 -12.07 -0.24 6.10
CA TYR A 134 -11.55 -1.52 5.62
C TYR A 134 -10.04 -1.41 5.38
N THR A 135 -9.29 -2.43 5.81
CA THR A 135 -7.85 -2.48 5.58
C THR A 135 -7.44 -3.82 4.98
N ARG A 136 -6.79 -3.78 3.82
CA ARG A 136 -5.94 -4.87 3.35
C ARG A 136 -4.55 -4.66 3.91
N THR A 137 -4.06 -5.59 4.70
CA THR A 137 -2.72 -5.52 5.30
C THR A 137 -1.75 -6.39 4.51
N PHE A 138 -0.77 -5.76 3.89
CA PHE A 138 0.35 -6.42 3.25
C PHE A 138 1.50 -6.55 4.26
N LEU A 139 1.76 -7.79 4.72
CA LEU A 139 2.83 -8.11 5.65
C LEU A 139 4.14 -8.18 4.87
N GLU A 140 4.87 -7.10 4.90
CA GLU A 140 6.02 -6.88 4.05
C GLU A 140 7.23 -7.71 4.49
N VAL A 141 7.88 -8.33 3.51
CA VAL A 141 9.03 -9.20 3.70
C VAL A 141 10.25 -8.59 3.01
N PHE A 142 11.36 -8.52 3.73
CA PHE A 142 12.66 -8.12 3.19
C PHE A 142 13.78 -8.91 3.89
N GLY A 143 14.93 -9.03 3.22
CA GLY A 143 16.12 -9.72 3.71
C GLY A 143 17.05 -10.01 2.53
N THR A 144 18.34 -9.74 2.73
CA THR A 144 19.33 -9.79 1.66
C THR A 144 20.05 -11.12 1.58
N GLU A 145 20.06 -11.87 2.69
CA GLU A 145 20.84 -13.10 2.78
C GLU A 145 19.95 -14.31 2.40
N PRO A 146 20.37 -15.12 1.41
CA PRO A 146 19.58 -16.27 0.96
C PRO A 146 19.32 -17.31 2.05
N GLU A 147 20.26 -17.51 2.95
CA GLU A 147 20.19 -18.46 4.07
C GLU A 147 19.08 -18.12 5.06
N ASP A 148 18.70 -16.84 5.20
CA ASP A 148 17.66 -16.40 6.12
C ASP A 148 16.23 -16.59 5.56
N CYS A 149 16.11 -16.97 4.29
CA CYS A 149 14.81 -17.04 3.58
C CYS A 149 13.77 -17.86 4.33
N ALA A 150 14.14 -19.07 4.80
CA ALA A 150 13.20 -19.97 5.46
C ALA A 150 12.67 -19.38 6.79
N ASP A 151 13.53 -18.76 7.58
CA ASP A 151 13.18 -18.18 8.88
C ASP A 151 12.33 -16.92 8.71
N ILE A 152 12.63 -16.09 7.70
CA ILE A 152 11.84 -14.92 7.37
C ILE A 152 10.42 -15.31 6.93
N ILE A 153 10.29 -16.33 6.07
CA ILE A 153 8.97 -16.82 5.63
C ILE A 153 8.19 -17.44 6.82
N ALA A 154 8.85 -18.18 7.70
CA ALA A 154 8.20 -18.71 8.89
C ALA A 154 7.71 -17.58 9.81
N SER A 155 8.51 -16.54 9.99
CA SER A 155 8.17 -15.38 10.81
C SER A 155 6.97 -14.60 10.25
N VAL A 156 6.94 -14.34 8.95
CA VAL A 156 5.81 -13.61 8.35
C VAL A 156 4.51 -14.44 8.37
N ARG A 157 4.58 -15.77 8.23
CA ARG A 157 3.41 -16.64 8.41
C ARG A 157 2.87 -16.60 9.86
N SER A 158 3.76 -16.52 10.86
CA SER A 158 3.34 -16.33 12.25
C SER A 158 2.65 -14.97 12.42
N LEU A 159 3.17 -13.91 11.83
CA LEU A 159 2.58 -12.58 11.85
C LEU A 159 1.22 -12.55 11.12
N GLU A 160 1.08 -13.28 10.01
CA GLU A 160 -0.19 -13.46 9.30
C GLU A 160 -1.25 -14.12 10.20
N CYS A 161 -0.88 -15.19 10.91
CA CYS A 161 -1.78 -15.83 11.88
C CYS A 161 -2.19 -14.87 13.02
N GLU A 162 -1.26 -14.06 13.51
CA GLU A 162 -1.56 -13.03 14.50
C GLU A 162 -2.54 -11.99 13.92
N ALA A 163 -2.32 -11.47 12.72
CA ALA A 163 -3.22 -10.52 12.06
C ALA A 163 -4.64 -11.10 11.89
N TRP A 164 -4.76 -12.36 11.49
CA TRP A 164 -6.05 -13.07 11.40
C TRP A 164 -6.76 -13.21 12.75
N SER A 165 -6.01 -13.33 13.85
CA SER A 165 -6.61 -13.35 15.20
C SER A 165 -7.31 -12.04 15.58
N PHE A 166 -6.90 -10.92 14.95
CA PHE A 166 -7.57 -9.62 15.01
C PHE A 166 -8.70 -9.46 13.98
N GLY A 167 -8.99 -10.49 13.19
CA GLY A 167 -10.00 -10.42 12.12
C GLY A 167 -9.56 -9.59 10.91
N LEU A 168 -8.27 -9.36 10.71
CA LEU A 168 -7.76 -8.54 9.62
C LEU A 168 -7.63 -9.36 8.33
N ASP A 169 -7.90 -8.71 7.20
CA ASP A 169 -7.51 -9.20 5.87
C ASP A 169 -6.02 -8.92 5.68
N ALA A 170 -5.20 -9.95 5.83
CA ALA A 170 -3.74 -9.84 5.81
C ALA A 170 -3.10 -10.98 5.03
N ALA A 171 -2.01 -10.69 4.32
CA ALA A 171 -1.16 -11.68 3.68
C ALA A 171 0.28 -11.15 3.50
N PRO A 172 1.28 -12.05 3.41
CA PRO A 172 2.64 -11.69 3.07
C PRO A 172 2.74 -10.98 1.72
N THR A 173 3.74 -10.12 1.59
CA THR A 173 4.08 -9.46 0.32
C THR A 173 5.59 -9.23 0.23
N PRO A 174 6.22 -9.34 -0.95
CA PRO A 174 7.61 -8.92 -1.12
C PRO A 174 7.73 -7.40 -1.07
N HIS A 175 8.82 -6.88 -0.49
CA HIS A 175 9.10 -5.44 -0.47
C HIS A 175 9.59 -4.95 -1.83
N ALA A 176 10.88 -5.17 -2.17
CA ALA A 176 11.52 -4.66 -3.38
C ALA A 176 12.76 -5.49 -3.73
N CYS A 177 13.15 -5.48 -4.99
CA CYS A 177 14.33 -6.21 -5.47
C CYS A 177 15.64 -5.77 -4.78
N TYR A 178 15.74 -4.51 -4.39
CA TYR A 178 16.93 -3.96 -3.77
C TYR A 178 17.08 -4.28 -2.27
N THR A 179 16.07 -4.89 -1.65
CA THR A 179 16.10 -5.30 -0.23
C THR A 179 15.98 -6.81 -0.03
N MET A 180 15.89 -7.57 -1.11
CA MET A 180 15.63 -9.01 -1.02
C MET A 180 16.67 -9.84 -1.75
N SER A 181 16.94 -11.05 -1.25
CA SER A 181 17.60 -12.09 -2.04
C SER A 181 16.64 -12.63 -3.12
N PRO A 182 17.15 -13.19 -4.23
CA PRO A 182 16.31 -13.82 -5.25
C PRO A 182 15.40 -14.91 -4.71
N GLU A 183 15.89 -15.70 -3.75
CA GLU A 183 15.18 -16.79 -3.09
C GLU A 183 14.00 -16.25 -2.27
N LEU A 184 14.26 -15.23 -1.46
CA LEU A 184 13.22 -14.61 -0.63
C LEU A 184 12.18 -13.89 -1.48
N LEU A 185 12.58 -13.21 -2.56
CA LEU A 185 11.65 -12.57 -3.49
C LEU A 185 10.67 -13.58 -4.10
N SER A 186 11.19 -14.74 -4.54
CA SER A 186 10.35 -15.80 -5.10
C SER A 186 9.43 -16.41 -4.04
N ALA A 187 9.93 -16.71 -2.85
CA ALA A 187 9.15 -17.31 -1.77
C ALA A 187 8.05 -16.36 -1.26
N ALA A 188 8.37 -15.09 -1.00
CA ALA A 188 7.40 -14.09 -0.55
C ALA A 188 6.33 -13.79 -1.60
N SER A 189 6.70 -13.81 -2.89
CA SER A 189 5.74 -13.68 -4.00
C SER A 189 4.76 -14.85 -4.04
N ALA A 190 5.24 -16.07 -3.87
CA ALA A 190 4.39 -17.25 -3.79
C ALA A 190 3.42 -17.19 -2.60
N GLU A 191 3.88 -16.73 -1.42
CA GLU A 191 3.03 -16.51 -0.26
C GLU A 191 1.95 -15.45 -0.51
N GLY A 192 2.31 -14.30 -1.07
CA GLY A 192 1.37 -13.22 -1.37
C GLY A 192 0.30 -13.64 -2.37
N LEU A 193 0.68 -14.33 -3.43
CA LEU A 193 -0.24 -14.81 -4.48
C LEU A 193 -1.29 -15.81 -3.98
N ARG A 194 -1.05 -16.51 -2.87
CA ARG A 194 -2.09 -17.36 -2.23
C ARG A 194 -3.33 -16.56 -1.84
N SER A 195 -3.19 -15.27 -1.60
CA SER A 195 -4.29 -14.37 -1.25
C SER A 195 -4.95 -13.69 -2.46
N GLY A 196 -4.49 -13.99 -3.68
CA GLY A 196 -5.03 -13.47 -4.93
C GLY A 196 -4.29 -12.26 -5.50
N PHE A 197 -3.60 -11.47 -4.67
CA PHE A 197 -2.81 -10.31 -5.10
C PHE A 197 -1.75 -9.95 -4.05
N LEU A 198 -0.71 -9.26 -4.48
CA LEU A 198 0.38 -8.78 -3.63
C LEU A 198 0.72 -7.31 -3.94
N SER A 199 1.51 -6.70 -3.07
CA SER A 199 2.12 -5.38 -3.29
C SER A 199 3.62 -5.56 -3.54
N TYR A 200 4.23 -4.64 -4.29
CA TYR A 200 5.66 -4.62 -4.56
C TYR A 200 6.12 -3.21 -4.89
N HIS A 201 7.21 -2.76 -4.27
CA HIS A 201 7.83 -1.48 -4.56
C HIS A 201 8.78 -1.64 -5.75
N SER A 202 8.60 -0.85 -6.80
CA SER A 202 9.39 -0.96 -8.03
C SER A 202 9.56 0.37 -8.73
N GLU A 203 10.71 0.55 -9.35
CA GLU A 203 11.05 1.72 -10.17
C GLU A 203 10.89 3.04 -9.40
N GLU A 204 11.18 3.04 -8.09
CA GLU A 204 11.01 4.19 -7.22
C GLU A 204 12.04 5.29 -7.50
N THR A 205 13.25 4.91 -7.90
CA THR A 205 14.34 5.85 -8.18
C THR A 205 15.30 5.35 -9.27
N PRO A 206 16.02 6.29 -9.96
CA PRO A 206 17.12 5.89 -10.84
C PRO A 206 18.21 5.05 -10.16
N GLN A 207 18.42 5.20 -8.85
CA GLN A 207 19.42 4.43 -8.10
C GLN A 207 19.08 2.95 -8.01
N GLU A 208 17.80 2.59 -7.92
CA GLU A 208 17.32 1.22 -7.98
C GLU A 208 17.62 0.60 -9.35
N GLU A 209 17.28 1.31 -10.42
CA GLU A 209 17.58 0.88 -11.79
C GLU A 209 19.09 0.68 -12.02
N GLU A 210 19.94 1.62 -11.56
CA GLU A 210 21.37 1.53 -11.67
C GLU A 210 21.92 0.31 -10.95
N MET A 211 21.43 0.02 -9.75
CA MET A 211 21.80 -1.14 -8.95
C MET A 211 21.53 -2.45 -9.68
N LEU A 212 20.33 -2.62 -10.27
CA LEU A 212 19.92 -3.87 -10.93
C LEU A 212 20.50 -4.02 -12.33
N ARG A 213 20.61 -2.94 -13.08
CA ARG A 213 21.10 -3.00 -14.45
C ARG A 213 22.60 -3.19 -14.53
N SER A 214 23.35 -2.49 -13.70
CA SER A 214 24.80 -2.37 -13.86
C SER A 214 25.60 -2.74 -12.60
N GLY A 215 24.97 -3.00 -11.46
CA GLY A 215 25.69 -3.29 -10.23
C GLY A 215 26.54 -2.11 -9.77
N SER A 216 26.00 -0.90 -9.85
CA SER A 216 26.66 0.35 -9.49
C SER A 216 25.72 1.31 -8.77
N GLY A 217 26.23 2.48 -8.41
CA GLY A 217 25.50 3.54 -7.75
C GLY A 217 25.41 3.43 -6.23
N PRO A 218 24.87 4.49 -5.60
CA PRO A 218 24.90 4.64 -4.14
C PRO A 218 24.26 3.47 -3.38
N MET A 219 23.16 2.92 -3.87
CA MET A 219 22.48 1.79 -3.22
C MET A 219 23.31 0.51 -3.27
N TRP A 220 23.99 0.26 -4.39
CA TRP A 220 24.91 -0.87 -4.55
C TRP A 220 26.11 -0.74 -3.62
N GLU A 221 26.74 0.44 -3.62
CA GLU A 221 27.94 0.71 -2.81
C GLU A 221 27.65 0.63 -1.30
N ASN A 222 26.52 1.21 -0.85
CA ASN A 222 26.11 1.14 0.56
C ASN A 222 25.88 -0.31 1.00
N ARG A 223 25.22 -1.13 0.18
CA ARG A 223 24.95 -2.52 0.50
C ARG A 223 26.24 -3.33 0.62
N ARG A 224 27.18 -3.15 -0.31
CA ARG A 224 28.51 -3.79 -0.25
C ARG A 224 29.32 -3.32 0.96
N ALA A 225 29.32 -2.04 1.26
CA ALA A 225 29.99 -1.47 2.41
C ALA A 225 29.45 -2.02 3.73
N ALA A 226 28.16 -2.34 3.79
CA ALA A 226 27.52 -2.99 4.93
C ALA A 226 27.79 -4.51 5.01
N GLY A 227 28.51 -5.09 4.06
CA GLY A 227 28.80 -6.54 4.02
C GLY A 227 27.59 -7.39 3.66
N MET A 228 26.54 -6.81 3.09
CA MET A 228 25.29 -7.49 2.71
C MET A 228 25.42 -8.09 1.32
N SER A 229 24.72 -9.18 1.07
CA SER A 229 24.58 -9.77 -0.26
C SER A 229 23.90 -8.78 -1.24
N VAL A 230 24.41 -8.67 -2.45
CA VAL A 230 23.88 -7.77 -3.48
C VAL A 230 22.96 -8.53 -4.45
N PRO A 231 21.94 -7.89 -5.02
CA PRO A 231 21.11 -8.54 -6.02
C PRO A 231 21.90 -8.86 -7.31
N PRO A 232 21.42 -9.79 -8.13
CA PRO A 232 22.10 -10.09 -9.39
C PRO A 232 22.07 -8.88 -10.33
N VAL A 233 23.15 -8.65 -11.06
CA VAL A 233 23.20 -7.68 -12.15
C VAL A 233 22.52 -8.30 -13.37
N THR A 234 21.36 -7.77 -13.75
CA THR A 234 20.48 -8.41 -14.73
C THR A 234 20.48 -7.72 -16.10
N GLY A 235 20.94 -6.47 -16.17
CA GLY A 235 20.75 -5.61 -17.36
C GLY A 235 19.29 -5.17 -17.57
N ALA A 236 18.36 -5.64 -16.76
CA ALA A 236 16.93 -5.38 -16.85
C ALA A 236 16.48 -4.31 -15.83
N SER A 237 15.28 -3.75 -16.02
CA SER A 237 14.66 -2.90 -15.02
C SER A 237 14.24 -3.69 -13.79
N SER A 238 14.03 -2.99 -12.66
CA SER A 238 13.51 -3.56 -11.42
C SER A 238 12.18 -4.30 -11.66
N LEU A 239 11.25 -3.68 -12.36
CA LEU A 239 9.97 -4.28 -12.69
C LEU A 239 10.13 -5.54 -13.55
N ARG A 240 10.99 -5.51 -14.58
CA ARG A 240 11.21 -6.67 -15.43
C ARG A 240 11.82 -7.84 -14.65
N TYR A 241 12.81 -7.56 -13.81
CA TYR A 241 13.39 -8.56 -12.93
C TYR A 241 12.34 -9.21 -12.02
N PHE A 242 11.47 -8.40 -11.41
CA PHE A 242 10.39 -8.90 -10.57
C PHE A 242 9.40 -9.77 -11.36
N LEU A 243 8.93 -9.32 -12.52
CA LEU A 243 7.98 -10.06 -13.34
C LEU A 243 8.54 -11.40 -13.81
N ASP A 244 9.82 -11.47 -14.16
CA ASP A 244 10.47 -12.73 -14.55
C ASP A 244 10.51 -13.73 -13.37
N ARG A 245 10.73 -13.23 -12.13
CA ARG A 245 10.68 -14.05 -10.91
C ARG A 245 9.27 -14.48 -10.56
N LEU A 246 8.31 -13.58 -10.68
CA LEU A 246 6.91 -13.85 -10.42
C LEU A 246 6.37 -14.93 -11.37
N GLN A 247 6.72 -14.87 -12.65
CA GLN A 247 6.34 -15.85 -13.66
C GLN A 247 6.89 -17.26 -13.36
N ALA A 248 8.06 -17.34 -12.72
CA ALA A 248 8.66 -18.60 -12.31
C ALA A 248 7.89 -19.29 -11.16
N VAL A 249 7.22 -18.55 -10.30
CA VAL A 249 6.44 -19.08 -9.17
C VAL A 249 4.93 -19.14 -9.44
N HIS A 250 4.45 -18.47 -10.48
CA HIS A 250 3.05 -18.45 -10.88
C HIS A 250 2.93 -18.66 -12.40
N PRO A 251 2.65 -19.89 -12.86
CA PRO A 251 2.69 -20.28 -14.27
C PRO A 251 1.58 -19.67 -15.15
N PHE A 252 0.65 -18.92 -14.60
CA PHE A 252 -0.43 -18.28 -15.35
C PHE A 252 -0.05 -16.83 -15.74
N PRO A 253 -0.56 -16.30 -16.88
CA PRO A 253 -0.29 -14.92 -17.25
C PRO A 253 -0.72 -13.98 -16.14
N VAL A 254 0.22 -13.16 -15.69
CA VAL A 254 0.03 -12.18 -14.61
C VAL A 254 -0.63 -10.91 -15.18
N GLU A 255 -1.71 -11.06 -15.98
CA GLU A 255 -2.24 -9.92 -16.73
C GLU A 255 -3.16 -8.99 -15.95
N GLU A 256 -3.75 -9.40 -14.82
CA GLU A 256 -4.78 -8.58 -14.16
C GLU A 256 -4.63 -8.35 -12.65
N ASN A 257 -3.76 -9.06 -11.93
CA ASN A 257 -3.76 -9.03 -10.46
C ASN A 257 -2.48 -8.48 -9.81
N VAL A 258 -1.51 -8.01 -10.58
CA VAL A 258 -0.25 -7.48 -10.05
C VAL A 258 -0.18 -6.01 -10.38
N LEU A 259 -0.02 -5.18 -9.35
CA LEU A 259 0.48 -3.83 -9.42
C LEU A 259 -0.51 -2.69 -9.27
N LEU A 260 -0.59 -2.26 -8.06
CA LEU A 260 -1.06 -0.91 -7.81
C LEU A 260 0.05 0.15 -7.83
N ASP A 261 1.31 -0.17 -7.55
CA ASP A 261 2.34 0.87 -7.35
C ASP A 261 3.16 1.24 -8.60
N ALA A 262 3.41 0.31 -9.52
CA ALA A 262 4.19 0.61 -10.74
C ALA A 262 3.42 1.43 -11.80
N ALA A 263 2.09 1.43 -11.77
CA ALA A 263 1.26 2.09 -12.78
C ALA A 263 1.14 3.62 -12.60
N LEU A 264 1.47 4.17 -11.43
CA LEU A 264 1.19 5.57 -11.11
C LEU A 264 2.33 6.54 -11.44
N ARG A 265 3.51 6.07 -11.83
CA ARG A 265 4.70 6.94 -11.98
C ARG A 265 5.12 7.31 -13.42
N LYS A 266 4.32 6.97 -14.44
CA LYS A 266 4.59 7.35 -15.84
C LYS A 266 4.05 8.71 -16.28
N LYS A 267 3.78 9.67 -15.36
CA LYS A 267 3.55 11.06 -15.79
C LYS A 267 4.81 11.90 -15.59
N PRO A 268 5.21 12.67 -16.60
CA PRO A 268 6.33 13.63 -16.48
C PRO A 268 6.05 14.63 -15.35
N LYS A 269 7.12 15.02 -14.65
CA LYS A 269 7.11 15.96 -13.51
C LYS A 269 6.75 17.42 -13.84
N GLU A 270 6.05 17.72 -14.92
CA GLU A 270 5.87 19.10 -15.38
C GLU A 270 4.57 19.79 -14.92
N ASP A 271 3.62 19.08 -14.28
CA ASP A 271 2.29 19.66 -14.00
C ASP A 271 1.92 19.86 -12.53
N PHE A 272 2.88 19.92 -11.60
CA PHE A 272 2.60 20.21 -10.19
C PHE A 272 3.46 21.36 -9.61
N MET A 273 3.63 22.45 -10.38
CA MET A 273 4.14 23.71 -9.87
C MET A 273 3.26 24.86 -10.39
N GLU A 274 2.06 24.99 -9.83
CA GLU A 274 1.35 26.26 -9.70
C GLU A 274 0.57 26.25 -8.38
#